data_aca71e302803a8f7da5e8c1ce1cbe017
#
_entry.id   aca71e302803a8f7da5e8c1ce1cbe017
#
_cell.length_a   1.000
_cell.length_b   1.000
_cell.length_c   1.000
_cell.angle_alpha   90.00
_cell.angle_beta   90.00
_cell.angle_gamma   90.00
#
_symmetry.space_group_name_H-M   'P 1'
#
loop_
_entity.id
_entity.type
_entity.pdbx_description
1 polymer ?
#
loop_
_entity_poly.entity_id
_entity_poly.type
_entity_poly.pdbx_seq_one_letter_code
_entity_poly.pdbx_strand_id
1 'polypeptide(L)'
;ENGLEWFMVDEYENHRNYLNYSKNLNHFYLDHPQFWERDFSWEGFSWISNDDFKQSIIIFRRFDKNGGEVIVVCNFVPVERKSYCFGVPYWGSYTEVFNSSSVDGSPCTNGTVKAVDVKMHGFDQSVCIDIPAFSCMYFTVKKEERPVPEKKAENKKKTKTAAKKTAV
;
A
#
# COMPACT_ATOMS: atom_id res chain seq x y z
N GLU A 1 -18.82 29.00 -31.15
CA GLU A 1 -18.14 28.28 -30.07
C GLU A 1 -18.43 26.81 -30.28
N ASN A 2 -17.41 26.00 -30.54
CA ASN A 2 -17.57 24.56 -30.68
C ASN A 2 -17.78 23.99 -29.26
N GLY A 3 -18.96 23.42 -29.02
CA GLY A 3 -19.22 22.67 -27.79
C GLY A 3 -18.41 21.36 -27.70
N LEU A 4 -18.52 20.64 -26.58
CA LEU A 4 -17.94 19.35 -26.46
C LEU A 4 -18.59 18.37 -27.45
N GLU A 5 -17.77 17.59 -28.16
CA GLU A 5 -18.24 16.60 -29.14
C GLU A 5 -18.67 15.32 -28.43
N TRP A 6 -19.84 15.37 -27.78
CA TRP A 6 -20.36 14.27 -26.95
C TRP A 6 -20.57 12.95 -27.73
N PHE A 7 -20.77 13.03 -29.05
CA PHE A 7 -20.91 11.81 -29.88
C PHE A 7 -19.68 10.89 -29.80
N MET A 8 -18.49 11.47 -29.48
CA MET A 8 -17.26 10.65 -29.30
C MET A 8 -17.39 9.66 -28.16
N VAL A 9 -18.16 9.97 -27.12
CA VAL A 9 -18.39 9.07 -25.98
C VAL A 9 -19.26 7.89 -26.39
N ASP A 10 -20.19 8.11 -27.32
CA ASP A 10 -21.09 7.08 -27.81
C ASP A 10 -20.42 6.17 -28.86
N GLU A 11 -19.62 6.76 -29.74
CA GLU A 11 -19.02 6.07 -30.88
C GLU A 11 -17.67 5.42 -30.55
N TYR A 12 -16.86 6.01 -29.67
CA TYR A 12 -15.51 5.55 -29.40
C TYR A 12 -15.34 5.00 -27.97
N GLU A 13 -14.95 3.74 -27.87
CA GLU A 13 -14.77 3.04 -26.60
C GLU A 13 -13.73 3.73 -25.68
N ASN A 14 -12.64 4.21 -26.22
CA ASN A 14 -11.59 4.89 -25.45
C ASN A 14 -12.11 6.17 -24.77
N HIS A 15 -12.95 6.95 -25.46
CA HIS A 15 -13.57 8.16 -24.89
C HIS A 15 -14.56 7.80 -23.78
N ARG A 16 -15.34 6.74 -23.98
CA ARG A 16 -16.26 6.22 -22.96
C ARG A 16 -15.52 5.73 -21.73
N ASN A 17 -14.45 4.98 -21.93
CA ASN A 17 -13.60 4.49 -20.84
C ASN A 17 -12.96 5.63 -20.05
N TYR A 18 -12.44 6.65 -20.74
CA TYR A 18 -11.90 7.84 -20.09
C TYR A 18 -12.95 8.62 -19.29
N LEU A 19 -14.16 8.78 -19.83
CA LEU A 19 -15.26 9.41 -19.10
C LEU A 19 -15.61 8.61 -17.82
N ASN A 20 -15.69 7.30 -17.91
CA ASN A 20 -15.98 6.44 -16.77
C ASN A 20 -14.86 6.50 -15.74
N TYR A 21 -13.60 6.43 -16.16
CA TYR A 21 -12.44 6.63 -15.30
C TYR A 21 -12.51 7.96 -14.55
N SER A 22 -12.78 9.05 -15.27
CA SER A 22 -12.87 10.40 -14.69
C SER A 22 -14.01 10.52 -13.68
N LYS A 23 -15.17 9.91 -13.96
CA LYS A 23 -16.29 9.84 -12.99
C LYS A 23 -15.89 9.08 -11.73
N ASN A 24 -15.29 7.89 -11.89
CA ASN A 24 -14.86 7.05 -10.77
C ASN A 24 -13.78 7.73 -9.93
N LEU A 25 -12.83 8.40 -10.56
CA LEU A 25 -11.81 9.19 -9.87
C LEU A 25 -12.43 10.32 -9.04
N ASN A 26 -13.42 11.04 -9.60
CA ASN A 26 -14.11 12.11 -8.87
C ASN A 26 -14.89 11.55 -7.67
N HIS A 27 -15.61 10.43 -7.83
CA HIS A 27 -16.29 9.76 -6.74
C HIS A 27 -15.29 9.28 -5.69
N PHE A 28 -14.21 8.63 -6.12
CA PHE A 28 -13.14 8.18 -5.22
C PHE A 28 -12.57 9.35 -4.39
N TYR A 29 -12.30 10.49 -5.01
CA TYR A 29 -11.83 11.69 -4.31
C TYR A 29 -12.84 12.18 -3.27
N LEU A 30 -14.12 12.26 -3.62
CA LEU A 30 -15.17 12.73 -2.71
C LEU A 30 -15.43 11.77 -1.54
N ASP A 31 -15.36 10.46 -1.79
CA ASP A 31 -15.59 9.43 -0.80
C ASP A 31 -14.41 9.23 0.17
N HIS A 32 -13.25 9.84 -0.14
CA HIS A 32 -12.04 9.72 0.67
C HIS A 32 -11.62 11.08 1.25
N PRO A 33 -12.14 11.46 2.44
CA PRO A 33 -11.86 12.75 3.07
C PRO A 33 -10.37 12.99 3.36
N GLN A 34 -9.54 11.95 3.33
CA GLN A 34 -8.09 12.04 3.45
C GLN A 34 -7.46 12.95 2.38
N PHE A 35 -8.12 13.12 1.22
CA PHE A 35 -7.57 13.94 0.13
C PHE A 35 -7.90 15.42 0.23
N TRP A 36 -8.94 15.81 0.98
CA TRP A 36 -9.43 17.19 0.97
C TRP A 36 -9.66 17.83 2.34
N GLU A 37 -9.91 17.05 3.42
CA GLU A 37 -10.21 17.63 4.74
C GLU A 37 -9.04 18.38 5.37
N ARG A 38 -7.80 17.94 5.14
CA ARG A 38 -6.56 18.53 5.68
C ARG A 38 -5.58 18.93 4.59
N ASP A 39 -6.08 19.34 3.43
CA ASP A 39 -5.23 19.62 2.27
C ASP A 39 -4.33 20.85 2.47
N PHE A 40 -4.76 21.80 3.27
CA PHE A 40 -4.02 23.03 3.59
C PHE A 40 -3.22 22.94 4.91
N SER A 41 -3.01 21.74 5.44
CA SER A 41 -2.34 21.51 6.72
C SER A 41 -1.27 20.46 6.57
N TRP A 42 -0.10 20.68 7.20
CA TRP A 42 0.98 19.69 7.26
C TRP A 42 0.56 18.38 7.94
N GLU A 43 -0.45 18.41 8.80
CA GLU A 43 -1.01 17.25 9.47
C GLU A 43 -1.74 16.28 8.51
N GLY A 44 -2.15 16.76 7.32
CA GLY A 44 -2.81 15.95 6.31
C GLY A 44 -1.88 15.14 5.43
N PHE A 45 -0.55 15.22 5.63
CA PHE A 45 0.44 14.62 4.74
C PHE A 45 1.65 14.07 5.50
N SER A 46 2.20 12.94 5.04
CA SER A 46 3.47 12.40 5.52
C SER A 46 4.14 11.53 4.46
N TRP A 47 5.43 11.70 4.27
CA TRP A 47 6.22 10.82 3.41
C TRP A 47 6.41 9.44 4.06
N ILE A 48 6.46 8.40 3.20
CA ILE A 48 7.02 7.08 3.52
C ILE A 48 8.37 6.94 2.83
N SER A 49 8.42 7.18 1.52
CA SER A 49 9.64 7.15 0.69
C SER A 49 9.54 8.21 -0.40
N ASN A 50 10.52 9.11 -0.48
CA ASN A 50 10.61 10.18 -1.47
C ASN A 50 11.98 10.26 -2.13
N ASP A 51 12.86 9.32 -1.85
CA ASP A 51 14.27 9.31 -2.26
C ASP A 51 14.66 8.17 -3.20
N ASP A 52 13.71 7.33 -3.61
CA ASP A 52 13.97 6.26 -4.60
C ASP A 52 13.96 6.80 -6.05
N PHE A 53 14.86 7.75 -6.31
CA PHE A 53 15.01 8.37 -7.63
C PHE A 53 15.49 7.38 -8.71
N LYS A 54 16.15 6.27 -8.32
CA LYS A 54 16.61 5.24 -9.27
C LYS A 54 15.46 4.46 -9.89
N GLN A 55 14.39 4.26 -9.14
CA GLN A 55 13.19 3.57 -9.61
C GLN A 55 12.06 4.53 -9.95
N SER A 56 12.22 5.84 -9.65
CA SER A 56 11.22 6.90 -9.85
C SER A 56 9.89 6.57 -9.17
N ILE A 57 9.98 6.07 -7.94
CA ILE A 57 8.83 5.75 -7.09
C ILE A 57 8.79 6.72 -5.91
N ILE A 58 7.59 7.24 -5.63
CA ILE A 58 7.32 7.98 -4.40
C ILE A 58 6.15 7.33 -3.65
N ILE A 59 6.21 7.37 -2.32
CA ILE A 59 5.19 6.81 -1.45
C ILE A 59 4.90 7.80 -0.33
N PHE A 60 3.62 8.12 -0.15
CA PHE A 60 3.19 9.05 0.89
C PHE A 60 1.84 8.65 1.48
N ARG A 61 1.47 9.33 2.55
CA ARG A 61 0.24 9.12 3.31
C ARG A 61 -0.58 10.39 3.29
N ARG A 62 -1.90 10.24 3.21
CA ARG A 62 -2.88 11.31 3.39
C ARG A 62 -3.77 10.96 4.57
N PHE A 63 -4.18 11.99 5.33
CA PHE A 63 -4.95 11.83 6.56
C PHE A 63 -6.20 12.70 6.56
N ASP A 64 -7.28 12.17 7.13
CA ASP A 64 -8.45 12.95 7.49
C ASP A 64 -8.39 13.47 8.94
N LYS A 65 -9.44 14.21 9.35
CA LYS A 65 -9.55 14.75 10.71
C LYS A 65 -9.79 13.69 11.78
N ASN A 66 -10.29 12.51 11.39
CA ASN A 66 -10.65 11.42 12.29
C ASN A 66 -9.53 10.38 12.45
N GLY A 67 -8.37 10.61 11.78
CA GLY A 67 -7.23 9.69 11.80
C GLY A 67 -7.36 8.51 10.81
N GLY A 68 -8.31 8.62 9.88
CA GLY A 68 -8.34 7.78 8.68
C GLY A 68 -7.14 8.08 7.78
N GLU A 69 -6.67 7.07 7.06
CA GLU A 69 -5.43 7.14 6.32
C GLU A 69 -5.55 6.42 4.98
N VAL A 70 -4.96 7.02 3.95
CA VAL A 70 -4.72 6.39 2.64
C VAL A 70 -3.24 6.48 2.31
N ILE A 71 -2.64 5.37 1.89
CA ILE A 71 -1.29 5.33 1.35
C ILE A 71 -1.37 5.45 -0.17
N VAL A 72 -0.53 6.30 -0.73
CA VAL A 72 -0.43 6.55 -2.17
C VAL A 72 0.94 6.09 -2.65
N VAL A 73 0.97 5.28 -3.70
CA VAL A 73 2.19 4.77 -4.33
C VAL A 73 2.17 5.18 -5.80
N CYS A 74 3.16 5.97 -6.23
CA CYS A 74 3.27 6.45 -7.60
C CYS A 74 4.54 5.92 -8.27
N ASN A 75 4.37 5.39 -9.48
CA ASN A 75 5.44 4.96 -10.37
C ASN A 75 5.44 5.83 -11.63
N PHE A 76 6.51 6.61 -11.84
CA PHE A 76 6.61 7.59 -12.93
C PHE A 76 7.34 7.07 -14.17
N VAL A 77 7.67 5.77 -14.23
CA VAL A 77 8.41 5.18 -15.34
C VAL A 77 7.65 4.05 -16.03
N PRO A 78 7.97 3.74 -17.31
CA PRO A 78 7.30 2.69 -18.07
C PRO A 78 7.78 1.27 -17.72
N VAL A 79 8.12 1.05 -16.45
CA VAL A 79 8.64 -0.23 -15.96
C VAL A 79 7.84 -0.66 -14.74
N GLU A 80 7.18 -1.81 -14.85
CA GLU A 80 6.54 -2.39 -13.68
C GLU A 80 7.57 -2.84 -12.64
N ARG A 81 7.17 -2.85 -11.36
CA ARG A 81 7.98 -3.35 -10.27
C ARG A 81 7.25 -4.49 -9.59
N LYS A 82 7.84 -5.67 -9.62
CA LYS A 82 7.32 -6.84 -8.92
C LYS A 82 7.87 -6.91 -7.51
N SER A 83 7.00 -7.25 -6.55
CA SER A 83 7.36 -7.41 -5.14
C SER A 83 8.15 -6.21 -4.58
N TYR A 84 7.77 -5.00 -4.95
CA TYR A 84 8.37 -3.79 -4.39
C TYR A 84 7.95 -3.63 -2.94
N CYS A 85 8.94 -3.60 -2.03
CA CYS A 85 8.67 -3.55 -0.59
C CYS A 85 8.93 -2.15 -0.04
N PHE A 86 8.06 -1.71 0.87
CA PHE A 86 8.23 -0.44 1.59
C PHE A 86 7.70 -0.53 3.02
N GLY A 87 8.27 0.30 3.89
CA GLY A 87 7.86 0.37 5.30
C GLY A 87 6.47 0.97 5.46
N VAL A 88 5.73 0.46 6.43
CA VAL A 88 4.39 0.96 6.76
C VAL A 88 4.24 1.19 8.26
N PRO A 89 3.39 2.16 8.70
CA PRO A 89 3.36 2.60 10.09
C PRO A 89 2.65 1.63 11.03
N TYR A 90 1.75 0.79 10.52
CA TYR A 90 0.92 -0.09 11.36
C TYR A 90 1.05 -1.54 10.95
N TRP A 91 0.98 -2.42 11.94
CA TRP A 91 0.68 -3.82 11.70
C TRP A 91 -0.78 -3.94 11.23
N GLY A 92 -1.04 -4.74 10.20
CA GLY A 92 -2.40 -4.91 9.67
C GLY A 92 -2.45 -5.23 8.20
N SER A 93 -3.60 -4.92 7.61
CA SER A 93 -3.91 -5.20 6.21
C SER A 93 -4.03 -3.91 5.41
N TYR A 94 -3.52 -3.91 4.20
CA TYR A 94 -3.49 -2.80 3.25
C TYR A 94 -4.24 -3.22 1.99
N THR A 95 -5.39 -2.60 1.75
CA THR A 95 -6.27 -2.97 0.62
C THR A 95 -6.19 -1.93 -0.47
N GLU A 96 -5.85 -2.38 -1.69
CA GLU A 96 -5.91 -1.54 -2.89
C GLU A 96 -7.36 -1.12 -3.15
N VAL A 97 -7.61 0.18 -3.26
CA VAL A 97 -8.97 0.73 -3.44
C VAL A 97 -9.12 1.53 -4.72
N PHE A 98 -8.01 1.97 -5.32
CA PHE A 98 -7.99 2.63 -6.62
C PHE A 98 -6.64 2.40 -7.30
N ASN A 99 -6.66 2.24 -8.65
CA ASN A 99 -5.45 2.03 -9.44
C ASN A 99 -5.58 2.73 -10.80
N SER A 100 -4.73 3.71 -11.05
CA SER A 100 -4.77 4.49 -12.29
C SER A 100 -4.38 3.71 -13.55
N SER A 101 -3.83 2.50 -13.41
CA SER A 101 -3.50 1.64 -14.56
C SER A 101 -4.69 0.84 -15.07
N SER A 102 -5.79 0.76 -14.33
CA SER A 102 -7.01 0.13 -14.80
C SER A 102 -7.85 1.06 -15.66
N VAL A 103 -8.68 0.49 -16.51
CA VAL A 103 -9.51 1.22 -17.48
C VAL A 103 -10.51 2.16 -16.81
N ASP A 104 -10.97 1.80 -15.62
CA ASP A 104 -12.03 2.51 -14.87
C ASP A 104 -11.57 2.98 -13.48
N GLY A 105 -10.29 2.79 -13.12
CA GLY A 105 -9.74 3.13 -11.82
C GLY A 105 -9.96 2.06 -10.75
N SER A 106 -10.65 0.95 -11.05
CA SER A 106 -10.87 -0.12 -10.07
C SER A 106 -9.56 -0.79 -9.64
N PRO A 107 -9.48 -1.32 -8.39
CA PRO A 107 -8.31 -2.06 -7.94
C PRO A 107 -8.12 -3.33 -8.79
N CYS A 108 -6.91 -3.56 -9.30
CA CYS A 108 -6.67 -4.61 -10.29
C CYS A 108 -5.36 -5.39 -10.09
N THR A 109 -4.50 -5.01 -9.14
CA THR A 109 -3.13 -5.55 -9.06
C THR A 109 -2.86 -6.33 -7.79
N ASN A 110 -3.12 -5.75 -6.61
CA ASN A 110 -2.64 -6.32 -5.33
C ASN A 110 -3.74 -6.88 -4.42
N GLY A 111 -4.99 -6.41 -4.56
CA GLY A 111 -6.05 -6.76 -3.63
C GLY A 111 -5.72 -6.30 -2.19
N THR A 112 -5.66 -7.25 -1.25
CA THR A 112 -5.30 -6.98 0.15
C THR A 112 -3.98 -7.66 0.49
N VAL A 113 -2.99 -6.85 0.91
CA VAL A 113 -1.68 -7.32 1.39
C VAL A 113 -1.56 -7.13 2.89
N LYS A 114 -0.79 -8.00 3.56
CA LYS A 114 -0.56 -7.93 5.01
C LYS A 114 0.84 -7.43 5.31
N ALA A 115 0.96 -6.69 6.41
CA ALA A 115 2.26 -6.27 6.93
C ALA A 115 3.07 -7.49 7.38
N VAL A 116 4.38 -7.43 7.12
CA VAL A 116 5.39 -8.40 7.55
C VAL A 116 6.39 -7.75 8.50
N ASP A 117 7.02 -8.54 9.37
CA ASP A 117 7.99 -8.09 10.37
C ASP A 117 9.37 -7.85 9.74
N VAL A 118 9.43 -6.85 8.85
CA VAL A 118 10.67 -6.41 8.20
C VAL A 118 10.75 -4.89 8.31
N LYS A 119 11.79 -4.39 8.95
CA LYS A 119 12.01 -2.94 9.13
C LYS A 119 12.41 -2.28 7.82
N MET A 120 11.72 -1.18 7.47
CA MET A 120 12.00 -0.41 6.26
C MET A 120 11.51 1.04 6.39
N HIS A 121 12.20 1.99 5.78
CA HIS A 121 11.85 3.43 5.78
C HIS A 121 11.52 4.02 7.15
N GLY A 122 12.22 3.54 8.21
CA GLY A 122 11.99 4.00 9.58
C GLY A 122 10.79 3.40 10.31
N PHE A 123 10.08 2.44 9.70
CA PHE A 123 8.99 1.67 10.31
C PHE A 123 9.44 0.26 10.68
N ASP A 124 8.80 -0.34 11.70
CA ASP A 124 9.14 -1.68 12.19
C ASP A 124 8.60 -2.82 11.32
N GLN A 125 7.68 -2.51 10.40
CA GLN A 125 7.05 -3.46 9.48
C GLN A 125 6.99 -2.90 8.06
N SER A 126 6.79 -3.78 7.11
CA SER A 126 6.70 -3.45 5.68
C SER A 126 5.61 -4.25 4.98
N VAL A 127 5.26 -3.81 3.77
CA VAL A 127 4.45 -4.56 2.82
C VAL A 127 5.19 -4.66 1.50
N CYS A 128 4.90 -5.71 0.73
CA CYS A 128 5.42 -5.86 -0.63
C CYS A 128 4.24 -5.92 -1.60
N ILE A 129 4.32 -5.14 -2.68
CA ILE A 129 3.28 -5.00 -3.69
C ILE A 129 3.86 -5.05 -5.10
N ASP A 130 3.03 -5.37 -6.07
CA ASP A 130 3.34 -5.17 -7.48
C ASP A 130 2.89 -3.77 -7.91
N ILE A 131 3.75 -3.05 -8.62
CA ILE A 131 3.49 -1.68 -9.06
C ILE A 131 3.51 -1.64 -10.59
N PRO A 132 2.38 -1.41 -11.26
CA PRO A 132 2.32 -1.27 -12.71
C PRO A 132 3.15 -0.08 -13.22
N ALA A 133 3.51 -0.12 -14.50
CA ALA A 133 4.14 1.01 -15.18
C ALA A 133 3.21 2.24 -15.19
N PHE A 134 3.77 3.43 -15.03
CA PHE A 134 3.03 4.71 -15.08
C PHE A 134 1.74 4.70 -14.25
N SER A 135 1.80 4.20 -13.00
CA SER A 135 0.62 4.03 -12.17
C SER A 135 0.66 4.83 -10.88
N CYS A 136 -0.53 5.17 -10.40
CA CYS A 136 -0.76 5.67 -9.06
C CYS A 136 -1.79 4.75 -8.38
N MET A 137 -1.40 4.14 -7.27
CA MET A 137 -2.23 3.20 -6.51
C MET A 137 -2.53 3.73 -5.13
N TYR A 138 -3.71 3.41 -4.63
CA TYR A 138 -4.21 3.90 -3.36
C TYR A 138 -4.63 2.73 -2.48
N PHE A 139 -4.17 2.74 -1.23
CA PHE A 139 -4.42 1.68 -0.26
C PHE A 139 -5.06 2.24 1.01
N THR A 140 -6.17 1.65 1.41
CA THR A 140 -6.73 1.87 2.74
C THR A 140 -6.06 0.95 3.76
N VAL A 141 -6.02 1.38 5.01
CA VAL A 141 -5.32 0.70 6.10
C VAL A 141 -6.30 0.18 7.13
N LYS A 142 -6.27 -1.13 7.36
CA LYS A 142 -6.95 -1.77 8.50
C LYS A 142 -5.89 -2.16 9.53
N LYS A 143 -5.85 -1.41 10.64
CA LYS A 143 -4.93 -1.66 11.75
C LYS A 143 -5.34 -2.93 12.50
N GLU A 144 -4.36 -3.78 12.80
CA GLU A 144 -4.52 -5.03 13.56
C GLU A 144 -3.49 -5.06 14.70
N GLU A 145 -3.74 -5.84 15.73
CA GLU A 145 -2.74 -6.06 16.78
C GLU A 145 -1.62 -6.95 16.25
N ARG A 146 -0.38 -6.59 16.59
CA ARG A 146 0.77 -7.40 16.21
C ARG A 146 0.73 -8.71 16.98
N PRO A 147 0.82 -9.88 16.33
CA PRO A 147 0.86 -11.14 17.02
C PRO A 147 2.09 -11.19 17.96
N VAL A 148 1.85 -11.50 19.22
CA VAL A 148 2.92 -11.68 20.20
C VAL A 148 3.68 -12.94 19.79
N PRO A 149 5.03 -12.90 19.59
CA PRO A 149 5.78 -14.08 19.23
C PRO A 149 5.65 -15.11 20.35
N GLU A 150 5.10 -16.28 20.04
CA GLU A 150 5.13 -17.41 20.97
C GLU A 150 6.58 -17.69 21.36
N LYS A 151 6.91 -17.58 22.66
CA LYS A 151 8.22 -17.96 23.17
C LYS A 151 8.40 -19.43 22.86
N LYS A 152 9.26 -19.78 21.90
CA LYS A 152 9.69 -21.17 21.67
C LYS A 152 10.19 -21.71 22.99
N ALA A 153 9.48 -22.68 23.54
CA ALA A 153 9.88 -23.39 24.75
C ALA A 153 11.27 -23.99 24.52
N GLU A 154 12.27 -23.46 25.20
CA GLU A 154 13.62 -24.06 25.23
C GLU A 154 13.52 -25.45 25.82
N ASN A 155 13.63 -26.44 24.96
CA ASN A 155 13.69 -27.85 25.33
C ASN A 155 15.06 -28.12 25.99
N LYS A 156 15.16 -27.90 27.32
CA LYS A 156 16.32 -28.28 28.12
C LYS A 156 16.47 -29.82 28.09
N LYS A 157 17.27 -30.33 27.17
CA LYS A 157 17.77 -31.70 27.23
C LYS A 157 18.60 -31.87 28.51
N LYS A 158 18.01 -32.51 29.52
CA LYS A 158 18.76 -33.01 30.68
C LYS A 158 19.70 -34.12 30.20
N THR A 159 20.97 -33.83 30.09
CA THR A 159 22.03 -34.84 29.93
C THR A 159 22.19 -35.54 31.26
N LYS A 160 21.71 -36.78 31.38
CA LYS A 160 22.02 -37.69 32.49
C LYS A 160 23.42 -38.21 32.27
N THR A 161 24.37 -37.72 33.07
CA THR A 161 25.72 -38.31 33.19
C THR A 161 25.60 -39.56 34.03
N ALA A 162 25.79 -40.73 33.41
CA ALA A 162 25.90 -42.00 34.11
C ALA A 162 27.29 -42.12 34.73
N ALA A 163 27.39 -42.07 36.04
CA ALA A 163 28.59 -42.39 36.77
C ALA A 163 28.78 -43.92 36.76
N LYS A 164 29.83 -44.39 36.14
CA LYS A 164 30.28 -45.77 36.18
C LYS A 164 31.20 -45.95 37.40
N LYS A 165 30.73 -46.66 38.46
CA LYS A 165 31.56 -47.20 39.52
C LYS A 165 32.35 -48.37 38.96
N THR A 166 33.67 -48.36 39.12
CA THR A 166 34.51 -49.55 39.02
C THR A 166 35.10 -49.78 40.38
N ALA A 167 34.76 -50.93 40.95
CA ALA A 167 35.43 -51.50 42.12
C ALA A 167 36.54 -52.48 41.63
N VAL A 168 37.69 -52.44 42.22
CA VAL A 168 38.57 -53.45 42.83
C VAL A 168 39.84 -52.73 43.26
#